data_d09eb4f1ae50c7ac965c6eda847f4043
#
_entry.id   d09eb4f1ae50c7ac965c6eda847f4043
#
_cell.length_a   1.000
_cell.length_b   1.000
_cell.length_c   1.000
_cell.angle_alpha   90.00
_cell.angle_beta   90.00
_cell.angle_gamma   90.00
#
_symmetry.space_group_name_H-M   'P 1'
#
loop_
_entity.id
_entity.type
_entity.pdbx_description
1 polymer ?
#
loop_
_entity_poly.entity_id
_entity_poly.type
_entity_poly.pdbx_seq_one_letter_code
_entity_poly.pdbx_strand_id
1 'polypeptide(L)'
;MLSPTRREFLTGAAQAAGVTTLGSFARAGEVLVLTFSADELAKAFVARHEAEVRPLEKASSLAWWVANVSGKDADFAAKEQAQNRLDALLADHERFAQLKNIKERSVTDPLLARQIEVLYLMYQEKQVDPALLKKITAKANAIEQAFNVYRAKVEGRELTDSEVRKILKESKNSAERRAVWEASKGVGQIVEADLKDLVKLRNQVAKGLGFSSYHALQLHLNEQSQDAVIALFDELDALTRGPFLKAKAEIDTRLAKTYGIAPREIRPWHVHDPFFQETPAVFDTDLDAAYKNADILKLCREFYTGIGLPIEDVIARSDLYEKPGKSPHAFCTDIDREGDVRVLGNIVPTEYWMATMLHELGHSVYSSRNMPRSVPYVLRTEAHILTTEGVAMMFEKFSKDADWLRAMGVTLDDHAAFDAAGSTMLRLHLLIFSRWCQVMLRFEKALYDDPEQNLNALWWDLVEKYQGLSRPEGRKAPDYASKIHIVSAPCYYHNYMMGQLFASQLHHAIARNVLGGVVPLKANYVGSKAVGAFLKAKVFEPARTLTWNGLTRHATGSDLNSKAFAADFQG
;
A
#
# COMPACT_ATOMS: atom_id res chain seq x y z
N MET A 1 33.52 -20.89 -8.27
CA MET A 1 33.47 -21.75 -7.09
C MET A 1 32.37 -22.76 -7.33
N LEU A 2 32.71 -24.04 -7.21
CA LEU A 2 31.89 -25.16 -7.65
C LEU A 2 30.62 -25.29 -6.79
N SER A 3 29.47 -25.41 -7.43
CA SER A 3 28.17 -25.72 -6.81
C SER A 3 28.24 -27.07 -6.09
N PRO A 4 27.66 -27.22 -4.89
CA PRO A 4 27.62 -28.51 -4.20
C PRO A 4 26.81 -29.51 -5.00
N THR A 5 27.37 -30.72 -5.15
CA THR A 5 26.77 -31.77 -5.92
C THR A 5 25.66 -32.47 -5.12
N ARG A 6 24.75 -33.16 -5.82
CA ARG A 6 23.63 -33.94 -5.26
C ARG A 6 24.02 -34.85 -4.10
N ARG A 7 25.32 -35.18 -4.01
CA ARG A 7 25.91 -36.04 -2.97
C ARG A 7 26.09 -35.32 -1.63
N GLU A 8 26.37 -34.00 -1.65
CA GLU A 8 26.57 -33.20 -0.43
C GLU A 8 25.25 -32.83 0.24
N PHE A 9 24.17 -32.73 -0.54
CA PHE A 9 22.82 -32.50 0.01
C PHE A 9 22.35 -33.73 0.85
N LEU A 10 22.66 -34.95 0.42
CA LEU A 10 22.32 -36.17 1.14
C LEU A 10 23.16 -36.33 2.43
N THR A 11 24.42 -35.89 2.43
CA THR A 11 25.32 -35.94 3.61
C THR A 11 24.96 -34.89 4.66
N GLY A 12 24.52 -33.70 4.28
CA GLY A 12 24.08 -32.66 5.20
C GLY A 12 22.81 -33.03 5.98
N ALA A 13 21.87 -33.68 5.31
CA ALA A 13 20.65 -34.17 5.95
C ALA A 13 20.90 -35.34 6.93
N ALA A 14 21.90 -36.19 6.66
CA ALA A 14 22.28 -37.28 7.54
C ALA A 14 23.03 -36.83 8.80
N GLN A 15 23.78 -35.75 8.75
CA GLN A 15 24.48 -35.18 9.93
C GLN A 15 23.52 -34.48 10.92
N ALA A 16 22.39 -33.98 10.46
CA ALA A 16 21.38 -33.43 11.34
C ALA A 16 20.54 -34.49 12.07
N ALA A 17 20.59 -35.74 11.64
CA ALA A 17 19.74 -36.82 12.15
C ALA A 17 20.46 -37.84 13.06
N GLY A 18 21.66 -37.52 13.56
CA GLY A 18 22.35 -38.33 14.62
C GLY A 18 22.42 -39.84 14.35
N VAL A 19 22.92 -40.28 13.19
CA VAL A 19 23.07 -41.70 12.90
C VAL A 19 24.43 -42.21 13.35
N THR A 20 24.45 -42.96 14.46
CA THR A 20 25.54 -43.80 14.90
C THR A 20 25.75 -44.98 13.94
N THR A 21 26.98 -45.16 13.50
CA THR A 21 27.46 -46.28 12.67
C THR A 21 27.18 -47.63 13.30
N LEU A 22 26.52 -48.52 12.59
CA LEU A 22 26.50 -49.95 12.87
C LEU A 22 27.05 -50.74 11.68
N GLY A 23 27.90 -51.65 12.03
CA GLY A 23 28.70 -52.46 11.14
C GLY A 23 27.94 -53.38 10.17
N SER A 24 28.69 -53.76 9.16
CA SER A 24 28.36 -54.61 8.05
C SER A 24 27.69 -55.94 8.42
N PHE A 25 26.49 -56.20 7.88
CA PHE A 25 26.01 -57.52 7.49
C PHE A 25 25.36 -57.45 6.11
N ALA A 26 26.00 -58.09 5.14
CA ALA A 26 25.44 -58.25 3.81
C ALA A 26 24.28 -59.22 3.83
N ARG A 27 23.07 -58.77 3.53
CA ARG A 27 21.95 -59.58 3.02
C ARG A 27 21.17 -58.79 1.99
N ALA A 28 20.77 -59.51 0.96
CA ALA A 28 20.21 -58.97 -0.29
C ALA A 28 19.03 -58.00 -0.10
N GLY A 29 19.12 -56.86 -0.73
CA GLY A 29 18.11 -56.29 -1.58
C GLY A 29 16.86 -55.66 -0.97
N GLU A 30 16.95 -54.70 -0.05
CA GLU A 30 15.97 -53.63 0.01
C GLU A 30 16.73 -52.31 0.23
N VAL A 31 16.84 -51.53 -0.83
CA VAL A 31 17.23 -50.11 -0.71
C VAL A 31 16.06 -49.43 -0.01
N LEU A 32 16.19 -49.17 1.28
CA LEU A 32 15.25 -48.32 2.01
C LEU A 32 15.35 -46.92 1.39
N VAL A 33 14.50 -46.63 0.42
CA VAL A 33 14.29 -45.27 -0.05
C VAL A 33 13.58 -44.57 1.09
N LEU A 34 14.30 -43.81 1.91
CA LEU A 34 13.74 -42.90 2.90
C LEU A 34 12.92 -41.87 2.13
N THR A 35 11.63 -42.12 1.98
CA THR A 35 10.67 -41.16 1.44
C THR A 35 10.26 -40.23 2.57
N PHE A 36 10.88 -39.05 2.61
CA PHE A 36 10.44 -37.98 3.52
C PHE A 36 9.00 -37.61 3.23
N SER A 37 8.20 -37.42 4.28
CA SER A 37 6.85 -36.88 4.17
C SER A 37 6.89 -35.43 3.66
N ALA A 38 5.77 -34.93 3.13
CA ALA A 38 5.64 -33.52 2.71
C ALA A 38 5.95 -32.56 3.87
N ASP A 39 5.49 -32.87 5.08
CA ASP A 39 5.72 -32.08 6.27
C ASP A 39 7.19 -32.04 6.69
N GLU A 40 7.93 -33.14 6.59
CA GLU A 40 9.37 -33.16 6.88
C GLU A 40 10.17 -32.32 5.88
N LEU A 41 9.85 -32.44 4.59
CA LEU A 41 10.47 -31.63 3.54
C LEU A 41 10.16 -30.14 3.73
N ALA A 42 8.92 -29.81 4.06
CA ALA A 42 8.48 -28.44 4.34
C ALA A 42 9.19 -27.86 5.57
N LYS A 43 9.28 -28.59 6.68
CA LYS A 43 10.03 -28.16 7.88
C LYS A 43 11.50 -27.91 7.58
N ALA A 44 12.15 -28.79 6.84
CA ALA A 44 13.55 -28.63 6.45
C ALA A 44 13.76 -27.40 5.54
N PHE A 45 12.85 -27.19 4.59
CA PHE A 45 12.89 -26.01 3.71
C PHE A 45 12.73 -24.71 4.48
N VAL A 46 11.70 -24.62 5.35
CA VAL A 46 11.42 -23.43 6.17
C VAL A 46 12.61 -23.11 7.08
N ALA A 47 13.14 -24.13 7.79
CA ALA A 47 14.28 -23.93 8.69
C ALA A 47 15.52 -23.40 7.96
N ARG A 48 15.82 -23.95 6.76
CA ARG A 48 16.92 -23.45 5.93
C ARG A 48 16.66 -22.04 5.43
N HIS A 49 15.43 -21.75 4.96
CA HIS A 49 15.04 -20.42 4.52
C HIS A 49 15.23 -19.40 5.64
N GLU A 50 14.69 -19.66 6.83
CA GLU A 50 14.82 -18.75 7.96
C GLU A 50 16.29 -18.49 8.34
N ALA A 51 17.12 -19.52 8.39
CA ALA A 51 18.53 -19.39 8.74
C ALA A 51 19.31 -18.50 7.77
N GLU A 52 18.99 -18.56 6.47
CA GLU A 52 19.71 -17.83 5.43
C GLU A 52 19.06 -16.47 5.11
N VAL A 53 17.72 -16.37 5.08
CA VAL A 53 16.99 -15.16 4.66
C VAL A 53 16.85 -14.15 5.78
N ARG A 54 16.59 -14.58 7.01
CA ARG A 54 16.38 -13.68 8.14
C ARG A 54 17.51 -12.65 8.36
N PRO A 55 18.81 -13.02 8.33
CA PRO A 55 19.88 -12.04 8.44
C PRO A 55 19.94 -11.09 7.22
N LEU A 56 19.55 -11.54 6.02
CA LEU A 56 19.52 -10.71 4.82
C LEU A 56 18.36 -9.72 4.84
N GLU A 57 17.17 -10.14 5.27
CA GLU A 57 16.01 -9.24 5.45
C GLU A 57 16.34 -8.14 6.45
N LYS A 58 16.87 -8.51 7.62
CA LYS A 58 17.29 -7.54 8.64
C LYS A 58 18.33 -6.55 8.11
N ALA A 59 19.34 -7.04 7.40
CA ALA A 59 20.38 -6.19 6.81
C ALA A 59 19.81 -5.24 5.75
N SER A 60 18.88 -5.72 4.91
CA SER A 60 18.21 -4.91 3.88
C SER A 60 17.32 -3.83 4.51
N SER A 61 16.49 -4.18 5.48
CA SER A 61 15.61 -3.23 6.19
C SER A 61 16.41 -2.16 6.92
N LEU A 62 17.52 -2.55 7.59
CA LEU A 62 18.38 -1.60 8.28
C LEU A 62 19.11 -0.66 7.31
N ALA A 63 19.63 -1.18 6.20
CA ALA A 63 20.28 -0.36 5.18
C ALA A 63 19.29 0.61 4.51
N TRP A 64 18.05 0.15 4.27
CA TRP A 64 16.96 0.98 3.77
C TRP A 64 16.64 2.12 4.75
N TRP A 65 16.51 1.81 6.05
CA TRP A 65 16.32 2.81 7.10
C TRP A 65 17.43 3.86 7.10
N VAL A 66 18.70 3.41 7.15
CA VAL A 66 19.86 4.31 7.19
C VAL A 66 19.91 5.24 5.99
N ALA A 67 19.69 4.71 4.78
CA ALA A 67 19.68 5.51 3.55
C ALA A 67 18.62 6.62 3.58
N ASN A 68 17.40 6.33 4.05
CA ASN A 68 16.31 7.32 4.12
C ASN A 68 16.52 8.36 5.24
N VAL A 69 17.24 8.01 6.30
CA VAL A 69 17.56 8.92 7.41
C VAL A 69 18.73 9.84 7.06
N SER A 70 19.74 9.34 6.33
CA SER A 70 20.98 10.07 6.06
C SER A 70 20.97 10.82 4.72
N GLY A 71 20.30 10.29 3.69
CA GLY A 71 20.31 10.82 2.33
C GLY A 71 21.64 10.70 1.60
N LYS A 72 22.61 9.93 2.12
CA LYS A 72 23.96 9.83 1.56
C LYS A 72 24.03 8.78 0.44
N ASP A 73 24.73 9.09 -0.65
CA ASP A 73 24.92 8.16 -1.78
C ASP A 73 25.52 6.81 -1.35
N ALA A 74 26.47 6.82 -0.41
CA ALA A 74 27.08 5.61 0.11
C ALA A 74 26.08 4.69 0.84
N ASP A 75 25.12 5.28 1.55
CA ASP A 75 24.08 4.53 2.26
C ASP A 75 23.03 3.97 1.28
N PHE A 76 22.70 4.72 0.20
CA PHE A 76 21.88 4.19 -0.89
C PHE A 76 22.57 3.05 -1.64
N ALA A 77 23.87 3.14 -1.89
CA ALA A 77 24.64 2.03 -2.47
C ALA A 77 24.66 0.79 -1.55
N ALA A 78 24.80 0.98 -0.23
CA ALA A 78 24.73 -0.11 0.74
C ALA A 78 23.32 -0.77 0.78
N LYS A 79 22.27 0.04 0.70
CA LYS A 79 20.87 -0.43 0.58
C LYS A 79 20.70 -1.31 -0.66
N GLU A 80 21.15 -0.85 -1.83
CA GLU A 80 21.08 -1.59 -3.08
C GLU A 80 21.80 -2.94 -2.98
N GLN A 81 23.03 -2.95 -2.44
CA GLN A 81 23.80 -4.19 -2.25
C GLN A 81 23.11 -5.17 -1.29
N ALA A 82 22.49 -4.68 -0.22
CA ALA A 82 21.77 -5.52 0.73
C ALA A 82 20.52 -6.14 0.08
N GLN A 83 19.76 -5.35 -0.67
CA GLN A 83 18.60 -5.81 -1.42
C GLN A 83 18.97 -6.84 -2.48
N ASN A 84 20.03 -6.59 -3.27
CA ASN A 84 20.49 -7.50 -4.31
C ASN A 84 20.90 -8.88 -3.76
N ARG A 85 21.48 -8.92 -2.55
CA ARG A 85 21.81 -10.21 -1.89
C ARG A 85 20.57 -11.00 -1.51
N LEU A 86 19.53 -10.34 -0.98
CA LEU A 86 18.27 -10.96 -0.65
C LEU A 86 17.55 -11.46 -1.90
N ASP A 87 17.47 -10.63 -2.94
CA ASP A 87 16.83 -10.96 -4.21
C ASP A 87 17.53 -12.13 -4.92
N ALA A 88 18.85 -12.18 -4.89
CA ALA A 88 19.62 -13.29 -5.48
C ALA A 88 19.29 -14.65 -4.83
N LEU A 89 19.05 -14.66 -3.51
CA LEU A 89 18.66 -15.90 -2.81
C LEU A 89 17.24 -16.31 -3.19
N LEU A 90 16.30 -15.37 -3.26
CA LEU A 90 14.91 -15.64 -3.59
C LEU A 90 14.72 -15.99 -5.08
N ALA A 91 15.62 -15.54 -5.95
CA ALA A 91 15.63 -15.86 -7.39
C ALA A 91 16.22 -17.26 -7.71
N ASP A 92 16.68 -18.01 -6.71
CA ASP A 92 17.27 -19.34 -6.91
C ASP A 92 16.22 -20.32 -7.44
N HIS A 93 16.41 -20.76 -8.69
CA HIS A 93 15.49 -21.65 -9.40
C HIS A 93 15.42 -23.06 -8.77
N GLU A 94 16.51 -23.56 -8.20
CA GLU A 94 16.52 -24.89 -7.56
C GLU A 94 15.68 -24.87 -6.28
N ARG A 95 15.80 -23.81 -5.48
CA ARG A 95 14.97 -23.59 -4.29
C ARG A 95 13.50 -23.45 -4.66
N PHE A 96 13.20 -22.69 -5.69
CA PHE A 96 11.82 -22.55 -6.17
C PHE A 96 11.25 -23.89 -6.66
N ALA A 97 12.02 -24.68 -7.40
CA ALA A 97 11.60 -26.02 -7.83
C ALA A 97 11.34 -26.97 -6.64
N GLN A 98 12.19 -26.92 -5.58
CA GLN A 98 11.97 -27.68 -4.35
C GLN A 98 10.67 -27.24 -3.67
N LEU A 99 10.44 -25.94 -3.54
CA LEU A 99 9.25 -25.37 -2.91
C LEU A 99 7.98 -25.73 -3.67
N LYS A 100 8.01 -25.69 -5.00
CA LYS A 100 6.92 -26.16 -5.87
C LYS A 100 6.61 -27.62 -5.64
N ASN A 101 7.63 -28.50 -5.60
CA ASN A 101 7.46 -29.92 -5.33
C ASN A 101 6.85 -30.19 -3.95
N ILE A 102 7.26 -29.43 -2.91
CA ILE A 102 6.69 -29.55 -1.56
C ILE A 102 5.20 -29.16 -1.57
N LYS A 103 4.86 -28.03 -2.21
CA LYS A 103 3.49 -27.54 -2.34
C LYS A 103 2.57 -28.58 -3.03
N GLU A 104 3.06 -29.23 -4.08
CA GLU A 104 2.31 -30.24 -4.83
C GLU A 104 2.06 -31.56 -4.03
N ARG A 105 2.84 -31.83 -2.97
CA ARG A 105 2.72 -33.04 -2.14
C ARG A 105 1.69 -32.96 -1.01
N SER A 106 0.96 -31.86 -0.88
CA SER A 106 -0.04 -31.65 0.16
C SER A 106 0.51 -31.74 1.59
N VAL A 107 1.08 -30.64 2.08
CA VAL A 107 1.50 -30.49 3.49
C VAL A 107 0.27 -30.57 4.39
N THR A 108 0.32 -31.38 5.45
CA THR A 108 -0.85 -31.69 6.30
C THR A 108 -0.98 -30.77 7.52
N ASP A 109 0.14 -30.26 8.06
CA ASP A 109 0.11 -29.24 9.12
C ASP A 109 -0.35 -27.90 8.53
N PRO A 110 -1.49 -27.33 8.99
CA PRO A 110 -2.05 -26.12 8.39
C PRO A 110 -1.12 -24.89 8.51
N LEU A 111 -0.39 -24.76 9.62
CA LEU A 111 0.51 -23.65 9.84
C LEU A 111 1.76 -23.75 8.95
N LEU A 112 2.25 -24.96 8.76
CA LEU A 112 3.35 -25.24 7.85
C LEU A 112 2.92 -25.07 6.39
N ALA A 113 1.73 -25.55 6.01
CA ALA A 113 1.16 -25.35 4.69
C ALA A 113 1.03 -23.84 4.36
N ARG A 114 0.61 -23.03 5.33
CA ARG A 114 0.54 -21.56 5.17
C ARG A 114 1.92 -20.93 4.96
N GLN A 115 2.95 -21.38 5.68
CA GLN A 115 4.33 -20.92 5.46
C GLN A 115 4.80 -21.25 4.04
N ILE A 116 4.56 -22.48 3.57
CA ILE A 116 4.91 -22.91 2.22
C ILE A 116 4.20 -22.06 1.16
N GLU A 117 2.91 -21.73 1.37
CA GLU A 117 2.16 -20.87 0.44
C GLU A 117 2.78 -19.46 0.36
N VAL A 118 3.05 -18.82 1.51
CA VAL A 118 3.66 -17.49 1.57
C VAL A 118 5.05 -17.50 0.91
N LEU A 119 5.87 -18.51 1.22
CA LEU A 119 7.19 -18.65 0.60
C LEU A 119 7.11 -18.89 -0.90
N TYR A 120 6.14 -19.70 -1.35
CA TYR A 120 5.95 -19.95 -2.77
C TYR A 120 5.69 -18.65 -3.54
N LEU A 121 4.80 -17.79 -3.05
CA LEU A 121 4.52 -16.49 -3.68
C LEU A 121 5.75 -15.56 -3.66
N MET A 122 6.49 -15.54 -2.54
CA MET A 122 7.71 -14.73 -2.38
C MET A 122 8.80 -15.14 -3.38
N TYR A 123 9.04 -16.44 -3.53
CA TYR A 123 10.02 -16.95 -4.52
C TYR A 123 9.52 -16.80 -5.95
N GLN A 124 8.22 -17.03 -6.21
CA GLN A 124 7.62 -16.91 -7.54
C GLN A 124 7.77 -15.48 -8.11
N GLU A 125 7.61 -14.46 -7.28
CA GLU A 125 7.82 -13.06 -7.66
C GLU A 125 9.21 -12.82 -8.27
N LYS A 126 10.23 -13.52 -7.77
CA LYS A 126 11.63 -13.37 -8.18
C LYS A 126 12.05 -14.30 -9.32
N GLN A 127 11.15 -15.17 -9.83
CA GLN A 127 11.45 -16.07 -10.95
C GLN A 127 11.33 -15.33 -12.29
N VAL A 128 12.26 -14.42 -12.53
CA VAL A 128 12.34 -13.61 -13.76
C VAL A 128 13.66 -13.89 -14.43
N ASP A 129 13.63 -14.11 -15.76
CA ASP A 129 14.86 -14.20 -16.55
C ASP A 129 15.76 -12.96 -16.33
N PRO A 130 17.04 -13.10 -15.95
CA PRO A 130 17.91 -11.98 -15.61
C PRO A 130 18.09 -10.96 -16.75
N ALA A 131 18.11 -11.40 -18.00
CA ALA A 131 18.23 -10.51 -19.15
C ALA A 131 16.93 -9.71 -19.38
N LEU A 132 15.79 -10.34 -19.13
CA LEU A 132 14.47 -9.69 -19.18
C LEU A 132 14.33 -8.69 -18.03
N LEU A 133 14.68 -9.07 -16.80
CA LEU A 133 14.68 -8.19 -15.62
C LEU A 133 15.54 -6.95 -15.85
N LYS A 134 16.75 -7.11 -16.40
CA LYS A 134 17.65 -6.00 -16.73
C LYS A 134 16.98 -5.01 -17.71
N LYS A 135 16.29 -5.51 -18.73
CA LYS A 135 15.54 -4.66 -19.69
C LYS A 135 14.41 -3.90 -19.02
N ILE A 136 13.63 -4.58 -18.15
CA ILE A 136 12.53 -3.98 -17.39
C ILE A 136 13.06 -2.86 -16.50
N THR A 137 14.10 -3.14 -15.71
CA THR A 137 14.71 -2.16 -14.81
C THR A 137 15.26 -0.95 -15.56
N ALA A 138 16.01 -1.17 -16.65
CA ALA A 138 16.54 -0.08 -17.45
C ALA A 138 15.42 0.81 -18.04
N LYS A 139 14.34 0.19 -18.55
CA LYS A 139 13.22 0.91 -19.14
C LYS A 139 12.42 1.68 -18.06
N ALA A 140 12.14 1.07 -16.90
CA ALA A 140 11.48 1.74 -15.78
C ALA A 140 12.29 2.95 -15.29
N ASN A 141 13.61 2.78 -15.08
CA ASN A 141 14.49 3.86 -14.66
C ASN A 141 14.53 5.02 -15.68
N ALA A 142 14.55 4.73 -16.98
CA ALA A 142 14.53 5.76 -18.02
C ALA A 142 13.23 6.58 -17.98
N ILE A 143 12.10 5.92 -17.78
CA ILE A 143 10.79 6.59 -17.63
C ILE A 143 10.77 7.43 -16.35
N GLU A 144 11.19 6.88 -15.22
CA GLU A 144 11.25 7.62 -13.95
C GLU A 144 12.18 8.83 -14.03
N GLN A 145 13.34 8.69 -14.70
CA GLN A 145 14.22 9.81 -14.98
C GLN A 145 13.54 10.89 -15.80
N ALA A 146 12.79 10.52 -16.84
CA ALA A 146 12.04 11.48 -17.66
C ALA A 146 11.04 12.27 -16.82
N PHE A 147 10.32 11.61 -15.87
CA PHE A 147 9.45 12.30 -14.92
C PHE A 147 10.21 13.26 -14.00
N ASN A 148 11.35 12.84 -13.46
CA ASN A 148 12.12 13.64 -12.51
C ASN A 148 12.70 14.91 -13.13
N VAL A 149 13.13 14.84 -14.40
CA VAL A 149 13.71 16.00 -15.10
C VAL A 149 12.68 16.84 -15.85
N TYR A 150 11.45 16.33 -16.01
CA TYR A 150 10.41 17.04 -16.75
C TYR A 150 10.07 18.37 -16.08
N ARG A 151 9.92 19.40 -16.90
CA ARG A 151 9.40 20.70 -16.48
C ARG A 151 8.29 21.09 -17.44
N ALA A 152 7.13 21.44 -16.89
CA ALA A 152 6.03 21.93 -17.67
C ALA A 152 6.40 23.29 -18.28
N LYS A 153 6.16 23.49 -19.58
CA LYS A 153 6.49 24.75 -20.26
C LYS A 153 5.23 25.52 -20.62
N VAL A 154 5.10 26.73 -20.06
CA VAL A 154 3.99 27.63 -20.33
C VAL A 154 4.56 29.00 -20.70
N GLU A 155 4.25 29.48 -21.91
CA GLU A 155 4.71 30.81 -22.42
C GLU A 155 6.24 31.03 -22.28
N GLY A 156 7.00 29.96 -22.52
CA GLY A 156 8.48 29.98 -22.44
C GLY A 156 9.05 29.84 -21.01
N ARG A 157 8.21 29.81 -19.98
CA ARG A 157 8.62 29.57 -18.59
C ARG A 157 8.54 28.08 -18.27
N GLU A 158 9.58 27.56 -17.64
CA GLU A 158 9.59 26.22 -17.07
C GLU A 158 9.01 26.22 -15.66
N LEU A 159 8.12 25.27 -15.38
CA LEU A 159 7.46 25.11 -14.09
C LEU A 159 7.84 23.74 -13.48
N THR A 160 8.19 23.73 -12.22
CA THR A 160 8.34 22.53 -11.40
C THR A 160 6.97 21.91 -11.09
N ASP A 161 6.92 20.65 -10.66
CA ASP A 161 5.67 20.00 -10.22
C ASP A 161 5.01 20.78 -9.05
N SER A 162 5.81 21.30 -8.12
CA SER A 162 5.31 22.12 -7.00
C SER A 162 4.68 23.43 -7.48
N GLU A 163 5.26 24.11 -8.48
CA GLU A 163 4.68 25.32 -9.06
C GLU A 163 3.39 25.01 -9.84
N VAL A 164 3.37 23.91 -10.60
CA VAL A 164 2.15 23.42 -11.26
C VAL A 164 1.03 23.22 -10.24
N ARG A 165 1.29 22.46 -9.16
CA ARG A 165 0.31 22.21 -8.10
C ARG A 165 -0.16 23.50 -7.43
N LYS A 166 0.77 24.42 -7.14
CA LYS A 166 0.45 25.73 -6.56
C LYS A 166 -0.49 26.53 -7.47
N ILE A 167 -0.17 26.65 -8.76
CA ILE A 167 -1.02 27.37 -9.73
C ILE A 167 -2.40 26.70 -9.85
N LEU A 168 -2.45 25.36 -9.97
CA LEU A 168 -3.71 24.63 -10.02
C LEU A 168 -4.54 24.76 -8.73
N LYS A 169 -3.94 25.04 -7.59
CA LYS A 169 -4.63 25.26 -6.31
C LYS A 169 -5.10 26.71 -6.13
N GLU A 170 -4.28 27.69 -6.50
CA GLU A 170 -4.47 29.10 -6.11
C GLU A 170 -5.00 30.00 -7.23
N SER A 171 -4.64 29.75 -8.50
CA SER A 171 -5.06 30.61 -9.61
C SER A 171 -6.57 30.58 -9.83
N LYS A 172 -7.16 31.76 -10.06
CA LYS A 172 -8.56 31.93 -10.46
C LYS A 172 -8.72 32.10 -11.97
N ASN A 173 -7.62 32.17 -12.72
CA ASN A 173 -7.63 32.32 -14.16
C ASN A 173 -7.78 30.98 -14.87
N SER A 174 -8.95 30.69 -15.43
CA SER A 174 -9.24 29.44 -16.12
C SER A 174 -8.31 29.14 -17.30
N ALA A 175 -7.88 30.17 -18.05
CA ALA A 175 -6.98 30.01 -19.19
C ALA A 175 -5.56 29.64 -18.74
N GLU A 176 -5.03 30.28 -17.69
CA GLU A 176 -3.75 29.93 -17.08
C GLU A 176 -3.77 28.50 -16.54
N ARG A 177 -4.82 28.13 -15.80
CA ARG A 177 -4.99 26.78 -15.27
C ARG A 177 -4.98 25.73 -16.38
N ARG A 178 -5.71 25.99 -17.48
CA ARG A 178 -5.71 25.12 -18.65
C ARG A 178 -4.32 24.95 -19.23
N ALA A 179 -3.61 26.05 -19.48
CA ALA A 179 -2.26 26.01 -20.04
C ALA A 179 -1.30 25.21 -19.14
N VAL A 180 -1.35 25.45 -17.82
CA VAL A 180 -0.50 24.75 -16.84
C VAL A 180 -0.88 23.26 -16.73
N TRP A 181 -2.18 22.94 -16.70
CA TRP A 181 -2.65 21.55 -16.66
C TRP A 181 -2.24 20.78 -17.92
N GLU A 182 -2.48 21.36 -19.11
CA GLU A 182 -2.08 20.76 -20.38
C GLU A 182 -0.57 20.55 -20.46
N ALA A 183 0.22 21.54 -20.04
CA ALA A 183 1.68 21.45 -19.99
C ALA A 183 2.14 20.36 -19.01
N SER A 184 1.51 20.23 -17.84
CA SER A 184 1.86 19.19 -16.86
C SER A 184 1.67 17.77 -17.40
N LYS A 185 0.75 17.57 -18.36
CA LYS A 185 0.51 16.29 -19.04
C LYS A 185 1.52 15.96 -20.13
N GLY A 186 2.36 16.93 -20.52
CA GLY A 186 3.33 16.77 -21.60
C GLY A 186 4.35 15.66 -21.39
N VAL A 187 4.69 15.31 -20.14
CA VAL A 187 5.55 14.16 -19.83
C VAL A 187 4.99 12.86 -20.40
N GLY A 188 3.67 12.71 -20.45
CA GLY A 188 3.02 11.52 -21.03
C GLY A 188 3.40 11.29 -22.49
N GLN A 189 3.51 12.34 -23.29
CA GLN A 189 3.94 12.24 -24.69
C GLN A 189 5.39 11.75 -24.84
N ILE A 190 6.24 12.10 -23.86
CA ILE A 190 7.66 11.71 -23.86
C ILE A 190 7.79 10.22 -23.52
N VAL A 191 6.98 9.71 -22.59
CA VAL A 191 7.17 8.36 -22.02
C VAL A 191 6.22 7.31 -22.57
N GLU A 192 5.18 7.67 -23.36
CA GLU A 192 4.14 6.73 -23.78
C GLU A 192 4.68 5.49 -24.49
N ALA A 193 5.59 5.67 -25.45
CA ALA A 193 6.19 4.55 -26.19
C ALA A 193 6.96 3.60 -25.28
N ASP A 194 7.80 4.17 -24.42
CA ASP A 194 8.59 3.40 -23.45
C ASP A 194 7.71 2.72 -22.40
N LEU A 195 6.61 3.35 -21.98
CA LEU A 195 5.64 2.74 -21.07
C LEU A 195 4.97 1.53 -21.71
N LYS A 196 4.52 1.61 -22.96
CA LYS A 196 3.93 0.48 -23.68
C LYS A 196 4.92 -0.68 -23.84
N ASP A 197 6.17 -0.37 -24.15
CA ASP A 197 7.25 -1.38 -24.21
C ASP A 197 7.49 -2.03 -22.85
N LEU A 198 7.53 -1.24 -21.76
CA LEU A 198 7.66 -1.75 -20.40
C LEU A 198 6.51 -2.70 -20.05
N VAL A 199 5.27 -2.35 -20.40
CA VAL A 199 4.09 -3.21 -20.21
C VAL A 199 4.23 -4.54 -20.94
N LYS A 200 4.73 -4.52 -22.20
CA LYS A 200 4.99 -5.75 -22.96
C LYS A 200 6.05 -6.63 -22.31
N LEU A 201 7.16 -6.04 -21.83
CA LEU A 201 8.20 -6.77 -21.11
C LEU A 201 7.66 -7.40 -19.81
N ARG A 202 6.87 -6.66 -19.04
CA ARG A 202 6.22 -7.19 -17.82
C ARG A 202 5.24 -8.32 -18.15
N ASN A 203 4.48 -8.20 -19.24
CA ASN A 203 3.61 -9.28 -19.73
C ASN A 203 4.40 -10.53 -20.18
N GLN A 204 5.62 -10.38 -20.69
CA GLN A 204 6.49 -11.53 -20.99
C GLN A 204 6.84 -12.31 -19.72
N VAL A 205 7.16 -11.62 -18.61
CA VAL A 205 7.38 -12.26 -17.31
C VAL A 205 6.15 -13.05 -16.89
N ALA A 206 4.99 -12.42 -16.90
CA ALA A 206 3.73 -13.06 -16.50
C ALA A 206 3.42 -14.31 -17.33
N LYS A 207 3.57 -14.22 -18.65
CA LYS A 207 3.36 -15.36 -19.57
C LYS A 207 4.35 -16.50 -19.31
N GLY A 208 5.62 -16.18 -19.02
CA GLY A 208 6.63 -17.16 -18.63
C GLY A 208 6.28 -17.91 -17.34
N LEU A 209 5.52 -17.29 -16.45
CA LEU A 209 5.02 -17.88 -15.21
C LEU A 209 3.61 -18.50 -15.35
N GLY A 210 3.03 -18.51 -16.55
CA GLY A 210 1.72 -19.14 -16.83
C GLY A 210 0.50 -18.23 -16.61
N PHE A 211 0.69 -16.91 -16.49
CA PHE A 211 -0.39 -15.94 -16.31
C PHE A 211 -0.77 -15.24 -17.63
N SER A 212 -2.03 -14.83 -17.74
CA SER A 212 -2.55 -14.15 -18.93
C SER A 212 -1.95 -12.76 -19.13
N SER A 213 -1.69 -12.02 -18.02
CA SER A 213 -1.13 -10.68 -18.02
C SER A 213 -0.34 -10.42 -16.72
N TYR A 214 0.47 -9.36 -16.73
CA TYR A 214 1.18 -8.93 -15.54
C TYR A 214 0.23 -8.46 -14.43
N HIS A 215 -0.90 -7.87 -14.76
CA HIS A 215 -1.93 -7.51 -13.80
C HIS A 215 -2.47 -8.77 -13.09
N ALA A 216 -2.76 -9.85 -13.83
CA ALA A 216 -3.20 -11.11 -13.22
C ALA A 216 -2.12 -11.74 -12.32
N LEU A 217 -0.85 -11.70 -12.75
CA LEU A 217 0.29 -12.15 -11.92
C LEU A 217 0.38 -11.34 -10.63
N GLN A 218 0.34 -10.01 -10.70
CA GLN A 218 0.47 -9.16 -9.50
C GLN A 218 -0.65 -9.38 -8.50
N LEU A 219 -1.90 -9.55 -8.96
CA LEU A 219 -2.99 -9.89 -8.06
C LEU A 219 -2.81 -11.27 -7.42
N HIS A 220 -2.37 -12.27 -8.19
CA HIS A 220 -2.07 -13.61 -7.64
C HIS A 220 -0.98 -13.55 -6.56
N LEU A 221 0.12 -12.83 -6.80
CA LEU A 221 1.21 -12.66 -5.82
C LEU A 221 0.73 -11.97 -4.52
N ASN A 222 -0.32 -11.18 -4.61
CA ASN A 222 -1.00 -10.53 -3.49
C ASN A 222 -2.19 -11.34 -2.92
N GLU A 223 -2.29 -12.63 -3.26
CA GLU A 223 -3.40 -13.51 -2.80
C GLU A 223 -4.79 -12.94 -3.16
N GLN A 224 -4.89 -12.23 -4.30
CA GLN A 224 -6.11 -11.61 -4.80
C GLN A 224 -6.57 -12.28 -6.10
N SER A 225 -7.89 -12.39 -6.27
CA SER A 225 -8.52 -12.79 -7.53
C SER A 225 -8.91 -11.55 -8.31
N GLN A 226 -8.53 -11.49 -9.60
CA GLN A 226 -8.86 -10.37 -10.46
C GLN A 226 -10.38 -10.14 -10.54
N ASP A 227 -11.16 -11.22 -10.71
CA ASP A 227 -12.62 -11.12 -10.81
C ASP A 227 -13.25 -10.68 -9.48
N ALA A 228 -12.74 -11.19 -8.34
CA ALA A 228 -13.24 -10.79 -7.02
C ALA A 228 -12.94 -9.32 -6.73
N VAL A 229 -11.77 -8.81 -7.09
CA VAL A 229 -11.43 -7.39 -6.93
C VAL A 229 -12.32 -6.52 -7.81
N ILE A 230 -12.54 -6.89 -9.07
CA ILE A 230 -13.44 -6.14 -9.96
C ILE A 230 -14.87 -6.14 -9.42
N ALA A 231 -15.39 -7.29 -8.96
CA ALA A 231 -16.73 -7.37 -8.37
C ALA A 231 -16.88 -6.50 -7.10
N LEU A 232 -15.86 -6.46 -6.25
CA LEU A 232 -15.82 -5.58 -5.07
C LEU A 232 -15.91 -4.10 -5.48
N PHE A 233 -15.17 -3.71 -6.54
CA PHE A 233 -15.20 -2.34 -7.04
C PHE A 233 -16.51 -2.00 -7.79
N ASP A 234 -17.19 -2.98 -8.38
CA ASP A 234 -18.54 -2.80 -8.93
C ASP A 234 -19.55 -2.57 -7.81
N GLU A 235 -19.48 -3.34 -6.71
CA GLU A 235 -20.31 -3.10 -5.51
C GLU A 235 -20.04 -1.70 -4.93
N LEU A 236 -18.77 -1.32 -4.79
CA LEU A 236 -18.36 0.01 -4.32
C LEU A 236 -18.96 1.13 -5.17
N ASP A 237 -18.88 1.01 -6.50
CA ASP A 237 -19.47 2.00 -7.39
C ASP A 237 -20.98 2.07 -7.24
N ALA A 238 -21.66 0.93 -7.23
CA ALA A 238 -23.12 0.86 -7.09
C ALA A 238 -23.61 1.54 -5.80
N LEU A 239 -22.94 1.29 -4.66
CA LEU A 239 -23.33 1.79 -3.35
C LEU A 239 -22.97 3.27 -3.13
N THR A 240 -21.94 3.79 -3.78
CA THR A 240 -21.42 5.14 -3.52
C THR A 240 -21.61 6.14 -4.68
N ARG A 241 -22.16 5.71 -5.80
CA ARG A 241 -22.39 6.58 -6.97
C ARG A 241 -23.34 7.73 -6.66
N GLY A 242 -24.46 7.47 -5.98
CA GLY A 242 -25.42 8.50 -5.57
C GLY A 242 -24.79 9.56 -4.66
N PRO A 243 -24.18 9.18 -3.53
CA PRO A 243 -23.43 10.10 -2.68
C PRO A 243 -22.34 10.90 -3.41
N PHE A 244 -21.59 10.25 -4.30
CA PHE A 244 -20.56 10.93 -5.10
C PHE A 244 -21.16 11.98 -6.05
N LEU A 245 -22.23 11.65 -6.79
CA LEU A 245 -22.87 12.60 -7.71
C LEU A 245 -23.40 13.83 -6.98
N LYS A 246 -23.95 13.66 -5.76
CA LYS A 246 -24.37 14.77 -4.91
C LYS A 246 -23.17 15.64 -4.50
N ALA A 247 -22.07 15.02 -4.03
CA ALA A 247 -20.85 15.71 -3.67
C ALA A 247 -20.22 16.42 -4.89
N LYS A 248 -20.20 15.76 -6.05
CA LYS A 248 -19.67 16.35 -7.29
C LYS A 248 -20.46 17.58 -7.74
N ALA A 249 -21.78 17.53 -7.65
CA ALA A 249 -22.62 18.70 -7.97
C ALA A 249 -22.35 19.89 -7.04
N GLU A 250 -22.10 19.65 -5.75
CA GLU A 250 -21.70 20.68 -4.79
C GLU A 250 -20.33 21.26 -5.14
N ILE A 251 -19.34 20.41 -5.43
CA ILE A 251 -18.00 20.82 -5.86
C ILE A 251 -18.09 21.66 -7.12
N ASP A 252 -18.81 21.17 -8.15
CA ASP A 252 -18.94 21.87 -9.43
C ASP A 252 -19.62 23.24 -9.27
N THR A 253 -20.61 23.36 -8.40
CA THR A 253 -21.27 24.62 -8.10
C THR A 253 -20.31 25.63 -7.47
N ARG A 254 -19.48 25.20 -6.52
CA ARG A 254 -18.48 26.05 -5.88
C ARG A 254 -17.37 26.47 -6.84
N LEU A 255 -16.84 25.51 -7.62
CA LEU A 255 -15.84 25.78 -8.66
C LEU A 255 -16.39 26.73 -9.73
N ALA A 256 -17.60 26.49 -10.20
CA ALA A 256 -18.25 27.35 -11.19
C ALA A 256 -18.39 28.80 -10.71
N LYS A 257 -18.78 28.99 -9.43
CA LYS A 257 -18.81 30.32 -8.81
C LYS A 257 -17.43 30.96 -8.74
N THR A 258 -16.39 30.17 -8.39
CA THR A 258 -15.00 30.65 -8.30
C THR A 258 -14.47 31.13 -9.65
N TYR A 259 -14.83 30.44 -10.75
CA TYR A 259 -14.32 30.73 -12.09
C TYR A 259 -15.29 31.57 -12.94
N GLY A 260 -16.48 31.89 -12.45
CA GLY A 260 -17.47 32.69 -13.20
C GLY A 260 -18.02 31.97 -14.43
N ILE A 261 -18.18 30.62 -14.36
CA ILE A 261 -18.66 29.74 -15.45
C ILE A 261 -19.88 28.93 -14.99
N ALA A 262 -20.56 28.26 -15.92
CA ALA A 262 -21.62 27.34 -15.54
C ALA A 262 -21.04 25.98 -15.03
N PRO A 263 -21.71 25.26 -14.11
CA PRO A 263 -21.22 23.96 -13.61
C PRO A 263 -20.90 22.94 -14.71
N ARG A 264 -21.65 22.91 -15.81
CA ARG A 264 -21.40 22.06 -16.99
C ARG A 264 -20.10 22.40 -17.75
N GLU A 265 -19.52 23.58 -17.48
CA GLU A 265 -18.28 24.05 -18.10
C GLU A 265 -17.03 23.71 -17.28
N ILE A 266 -17.21 23.07 -16.12
CA ILE A 266 -16.08 22.54 -15.33
C ILE A 266 -15.31 21.53 -16.18
N ARG A 267 -13.98 21.65 -16.14
CA ARG A 267 -13.01 20.84 -16.88
C ARG A 267 -11.91 20.36 -15.94
N PRO A 268 -11.08 19.42 -16.33
CA PRO A 268 -10.02 18.86 -15.47
C PRO A 268 -9.07 19.87 -14.85
N TRP A 269 -8.82 20.99 -15.48
CA TRP A 269 -7.97 22.05 -14.92
C TRP A 269 -8.63 22.91 -13.84
N HIS A 270 -9.92 22.70 -13.56
CA HIS A 270 -10.63 23.43 -12.51
C HIS A 270 -10.59 22.71 -11.14
N VAL A 271 -10.21 21.43 -11.08
CA VAL A 271 -10.35 20.59 -9.87
C VAL A 271 -9.14 20.60 -8.92
N HIS A 272 -8.19 21.50 -9.07
CA HIS A 272 -7.07 21.81 -8.18
C HIS A 272 -5.93 20.78 -8.12
N ASP A 273 -6.08 19.59 -8.65
CA ASP A 273 -5.00 18.63 -8.87
C ASP A 273 -5.07 18.04 -10.28
N PRO A 274 -3.96 17.52 -10.82
CA PRO A 274 -3.93 17.05 -12.21
C PRO A 274 -4.84 15.88 -12.56
N PHE A 275 -5.40 15.15 -11.55
CA PHE A 275 -6.11 13.89 -11.75
C PHE A 275 -7.46 13.78 -11.02
N PHE A 276 -7.87 14.81 -10.31
CA PHE A 276 -9.04 14.79 -9.43
C PHE A 276 -9.02 13.62 -8.44
N GLN A 277 -7.90 13.50 -7.73
CA GLN A 277 -7.69 12.51 -6.67
C GLN A 277 -7.81 13.12 -5.27
N GLU A 278 -7.82 14.45 -5.17
CA GLU A 278 -7.87 15.23 -3.93
C GLU A 278 -9.12 16.13 -3.90
N THR A 279 -9.54 16.51 -2.70
CA THR A 279 -10.64 17.48 -2.54
C THR A 279 -10.20 18.85 -3.00
N PRO A 280 -10.93 19.51 -3.92
CA PRO A 280 -10.60 20.88 -4.32
C PRO A 280 -10.69 21.86 -3.15
N ALA A 281 -9.73 22.79 -3.08
CA ALA A 281 -9.65 23.82 -2.03
C ALA A 281 -10.68 24.96 -2.22
N VAL A 282 -11.95 24.60 -2.39
CA VAL A 282 -13.11 25.54 -2.49
C VAL A 282 -13.99 25.51 -1.26
N PHE A 283 -13.61 24.70 -0.28
CA PHE A 283 -14.21 24.64 1.04
C PHE A 283 -13.33 25.47 1.97
N ASP A 284 -13.88 26.53 2.52
CA ASP A 284 -13.17 27.46 3.40
C ASP A 284 -13.04 26.80 4.80
N THR A 285 -11.98 26.00 4.97
CA THR A 285 -11.77 25.17 6.15
C THR A 285 -10.29 25.17 6.53
N ASP A 286 -9.96 25.90 7.59
CA ASP A 286 -8.63 25.84 8.22
C ASP A 286 -8.65 24.89 9.41
N LEU A 287 -8.23 23.64 9.18
CA LEU A 287 -8.07 22.67 10.27
C LEU A 287 -6.75 22.83 11.02
N ASP A 288 -5.75 23.51 10.43
CA ASP A 288 -4.43 23.71 11.04
C ASP A 288 -4.49 24.60 12.28
N ALA A 289 -5.50 25.48 12.35
CA ALA A 289 -5.70 26.37 13.52
C ALA A 289 -5.76 25.59 14.84
N ALA A 290 -6.40 24.40 14.85
CA ALA A 290 -6.51 23.54 16.03
C ALA A 290 -5.15 22.95 16.48
N TYR A 291 -4.19 22.85 15.56
CA TYR A 291 -2.90 22.21 15.78
C TYR A 291 -1.74 23.16 16.01
N LYS A 292 -1.95 24.48 15.79
CA LYS A 292 -0.89 25.51 15.85
C LYS A 292 -0.04 25.45 17.12
N ASN A 293 -0.64 25.09 18.26
CA ASN A 293 0.04 24.97 19.55
C ASN A 293 0.02 23.53 20.09
N ALA A 294 -0.34 22.55 19.26
CA ALA A 294 -0.44 21.16 19.69
C ALA A 294 0.94 20.48 19.66
N ASP A 295 1.24 19.72 20.70
CA ASP A 295 2.33 18.74 20.68
C ASP A 295 1.79 17.44 20.06
N ILE A 296 2.02 17.28 18.76
CA ILE A 296 1.59 16.12 17.97
C ILE A 296 2.04 14.80 18.61
N LEU A 297 3.30 14.75 19.05
CA LEU A 297 3.88 13.52 19.61
C LEU A 297 3.28 13.18 20.97
N LYS A 298 3.00 14.19 21.79
CA LYS A 298 2.30 14.00 23.07
C LYS A 298 0.90 13.45 22.84
N LEU A 299 0.14 14.03 21.91
CA LEU A 299 -1.21 13.55 21.57
C LEU A 299 -1.19 12.08 21.11
N CYS A 300 -0.24 11.71 20.25
CA CYS A 300 -0.08 10.32 19.82
C CYS A 300 0.24 9.39 21.01
N ARG A 301 1.17 9.76 21.90
CA ARG A 301 1.51 8.97 23.08
C ARG A 301 0.30 8.74 23.98
N GLU A 302 -0.41 9.80 24.30
CA GLU A 302 -1.60 9.74 25.16
C GLU A 302 -2.69 8.89 24.55
N PHE A 303 -2.95 9.07 23.24
CA PHE A 303 -3.96 8.30 22.52
C PHE A 303 -3.63 6.79 22.47
N TYR A 304 -2.45 6.43 21.95
CA TYR A 304 -2.07 5.01 21.81
C TYR A 304 -1.92 4.31 23.17
N THR A 305 -1.36 4.98 24.17
CA THR A 305 -1.29 4.45 25.56
C THR A 305 -2.70 4.29 26.14
N GLY A 306 -3.57 5.27 25.92
CA GLY A 306 -4.96 5.25 26.38
C GLY A 306 -5.78 4.08 25.85
N ILE A 307 -5.55 3.68 24.61
CA ILE A 307 -6.18 2.49 24.01
C ILE A 307 -5.44 1.18 24.32
N GLY A 308 -4.36 1.20 25.10
CA GLY A 308 -3.60 -0.01 25.49
C GLY A 308 -2.59 -0.50 24.44
N LEU A 309 -2.15 0.39 23.57
CA LEU A 309 -1.13 0.17 22.52
C LEU A 309 0.04 1.16 22.66
N PRO A 310 0.79 1.16 23.78
CA PRO A 310 1.87 2.15 24.02
C PRO A 310 2.93 2.10 22.93
N ILE A 311 3.53 3.25 22.61
CA ILE A 311 4.43 3.45 21.46
C ILE A 311 5.81 4.01 21.82
N GLU A 312 6.14 4.13 23.10
CA GLU A 312 7.39 4.76 23.59
C GLU A 312 8.65 4.12 23.03
N ASP A 313 8.66 2.81 22.92
CA ASP A 313 9.78 2.04 22.37
C ASP A 313 9.96 2.25 20.84
N VAL A 314 8.87 2.50 20.12
CA VAL A 314 8.91 2.89 18.69
C VAL A 314 9.48 4.29 18.56
N ILE A 315 8.93 5.25 19.33
CA ILE A 315 9.37 6.65 19.30
C ILE A 315 10.86 6.76 19.62
N ALA A 316 11.35 6.01 20.61
CA ALA A 316 12.75 6.04 21.03
C ALA A 316 13.74 5.60 19.92
N ARG A 317 13.28 4.81 18.94
CA ARG A 317 14.07 4.32 17.80
C ARG A 317 13.82 5.08 16.50
N SER A 318 12.86 6.00 16.51
CA SER A 318 12.37 6.72 15.34
C SER A 318 13.16 7.99 15.05
N ASP A 319 13.02 8.52 13.84
CA ASP A 319 13.57 9.80 13.41
C ASP A 319 12.41 10.69 12.92
N LEU A 320 11.97 11.63 13.76
CA LEU A 320 10.66 12.26 13.65
C LEU A 320 10.67 13.73 13.20
N TYR A 321 11.86 14.34 13.07
CA TYR A 321 11.98 15.75 12.74
C TYR A 321 12.85 15.95 11.50
N GLU A 322 12.59 17.04 10.78
CA GLU A 322 13.32 17.38 9.57
C GLU A 322 14.82 17.60 9.84
N LYS A 323 15.64 17.10 8.93
CA LYS A 323 17.07 17.37 8.87
C LYS A 323 17.61 17.25 7.44
N PRO A 324 18.75 17.88 7.11
CA PRO A 324 19.32 17.81 5.76
C PRO A 324 19.56 16.39 5.28
N GLY A 325 19.16 16.12 4.04
CA GLY A 325 19.35 14.82 3.36
C GLY A 325 18.31 13.75 3.69
N LYS A 326 17.53 13.91 4.75
CA LYS A 326 16.49 12.95 5.15
C LYS A 326 15.34 12.91 4.15
N SER A 327 14.73 11.73 3.99
CA SER A 327 13.52 11.55 3.17
C SER A 327 12.39 12.50 3.64
N PRO A 328 11.74 13.22 2.71
CA PRO A 328 10.60 14.07 3.03
C PRO A 328 9.31 13.28 3.30
N HIS A 329 9.26 12.00 2.92
CA HIS A 329 8.10 11.13 3.06
C HIS A 329 8.16 10.36 4.38
N ALA A 330 7.07 10.39 5.14
CA ALA A 330 6.91 9.56 6.32
C ALA A 330 6.72 8.09 5.94
N PHE A 331 7.15 7.20 6.83
CA PHE A 331 6.88 5.77 6.74
C PHE A 331 7.15 5.08 8.09
N CYS A 332 6.52 3.92 8.28
CA CYS A 332 6.85 2.95 9.32
C CYS A 332 7.59 1.76 8.72
N THR A 333 8.54 1.19 9.45
CA THR A 333 9.27 -0.02 9.04
C THR A 333 9.53 -0.95 10.22
N ASP A 334 9.38 -2.25 9.98
CA ASP A 334 9.76 -3.33 10.89
C ASP A 334 11.11 -3.89 10.42
N ILE A 335 12.16 -3.73 11.22
CA ILE A 335 13.54 -4.06 10.84
C ILE A 335 13.82 -5.56 10.87
N ASP A 336 13.23 -6.30 11.81
CA ASP A 336 13.67 -7.67 12.09
C ASP A 336 12.56 -8.67 12.34
N ARG A 337 11.31 -8.27 12.23
CA ARG A 337 10.13 -9.03 12.62
C ARG A 337 10.18 -9.52 14.09
N GLU A 338 10.93 -8.82 14.93
CA GLU A 338 11.11 -9.12 16.34
C GLU A 338 10.87 -7.92 17.26
N GLY A 339 10.26 -6.85 16.72
CA GLY A 339 9.83 -5.67 17.45
C GLY A 339 10.77 -4.48 17.34
N ASP A 340 11.81 -4.52 16.51
CA ASP A 340 12.55 -3.30 16.12
C ASP A 340 11.76 -2.56 15.05
N VAL A 341 10.77 -1.80 15.50
CA VAL A 341 9.88 -1.01 14.63
C VAL A 341 10.23 0.46 14.76
N ARG A 342 10.29 1.17 13.65
CA ARG A 342 10.72 2.57 13.56
C ARG A 342 9.82 3.37 12.64
N VAL A 343 9.63 4.65 12.98
CA VAL A 343 8.89 5.62 12.16
C VAL A 343 9.82 6.74 11.74
N LEU A 344 9.80 7.09 10.47
CA LEU A 344 10.40 8.30 9.94
C LEU A 344 9.30 9.33 9.70
N GLY A 345 9.48 10.54 10.23
CA GLY A 345 8.55 11.66 10.05
C GLY A 345 9.30 12.99 9.96
N ASN A 346 8.58 14.07 9.65
CA ASN A 346 9.11 15.44 9.64
C ASN A 346 8.07 16.36 10.29
N ILE A 347 7.79 16.13 11.57
CA ILE A 347 6.66 16.68 12.33
C ILE A 347 6.73 18.20 12.42
N VAL A 348 5.63 18.84 12.00
CA VAL A 348 5.30 20.23 12.31
C VAL A 348 3.84 20.30 12.80
N PRO A 349 3.43 21.32 13.59
CA PRO A 349 2.12 21.38 14.21
C PRO A 349 1.01 21.76 13.21
N THR A 350 0.60 20.79 12.39
CA THR A 350 -0.47 20.88 11.40
C THR A 350 -1.40 19.67 11.45
N GLU A 351 -2.60 19.79 10.90
CA GLU A 351 -3.53 18.67 10.74
C GLU A 351 -2.90 17.55 9.92
N TYR A 352 -2.22 17.91 8.83
CA TYR A 352 -1.52 16.94 7.98
C TYR A 352 -0.55 16.05 8.77
N TRP A 353 0.29 16.62 9.64
CA TRP A 353 1.23 15.83 10.43
C TRP A 353 0.58 15.10 11.59
N MET A 354 -0.55 15.58 12.11
CA MET A 354 -1.34 14.80 13.07
C MET A 354 -1.91 13.55 12.40
N ALA A 355 -2.54 13.70 11.23
CA ALA A 355 -3.04 12.58 10.43
C ALA A 355 -1.92 11.59 10.10
N THR A 356 -0.81 12.11 9.56
CA THR A 356 0.37 11.30 9.19
C THR A 356 0.93 10.53 10.38
N MET A 357 1.07 11.15 11.55
CA MET A 357 1.61 10.46 12.72
C MET A 357 0.65 9.43 13.29
N LEU A 358 -0.66 9.67 13.26
CA LEU A 358 -1.66 8.65 13.61
C LEU A 358 -1.60 7.48 12.63
N HIS A 359 -1.39 7.73 11.35
CA HIS A 359 -1.24 6.72 10.30
C HIS A 359 0.01 5.85 10.52
N GLU A 360 1.20 6.47 10.59
CA GLU A 360 2.46 5.74 10.69
C GLU A 360 2.59 4.97 12.02
N LEU A 361 2.08 5.53 13.10
CA LEU A 361 1.99 4.83 14.38
C LEU A 361 0.92 3.74 14.36
N GLY A 362 -0.12 3.87 13.53
CA GLY A 362 -1.08 2.81 13.21
C GLY A 362 -0.41 1.58 12.59
N HIS A 363 0.50 1.78 11.63
CA HIS A 363 1.36 0.71 11.14
C HIS A 363 2.24 0.13 12.24
N SER A 364 2.83 0.98 13.08
CA SER A 364 3.75 0.53 14.13
C SER A 364 3.09 -0.38 15.16
N VAL A 365 1.81 -0.15 15.50
CA VAL A 365 1.10 -1.02 16.43
C VAL A 365 0.63 -2.32 15.78
N TYR A 366 0.41 -2.33 14.45
CA TYR A 366 0.18 -3.56 13.69
C TYR A 366 1.49 -4.04 13.04
N SER A 367 2.43 -4.47 13.86
CA SER A 367 3.75 -4.95 13.46
C SER A 367 4.18 -6.11 14.36
N SER A 368 5.34 -6.68 14.12
CA SER A 368 5.89 -7.79 14.89
C SER A 368 5.96 -7.55 16.41
N ARG A 369 5.96 -6.30 16.86
CA ARG A 369 5.99 -5.98 18.30
C ARG A 369 4.71 -6.40 19.04
N ASN A 370 3.57 -6.46 18.37
CA ASN A 370 2.29 -6.92 18.92
C ASN A 370 1.87 -8.31 18.40
N MET A 371 2.73 -8.97 17.63
CA MET A 371 2.51 -10.34 17.18
C MET A 371 3.19 -11.34 18.12
N PRO A 372 2.53 -12.49 18.46
CA PRO A 372 3.12 -13.48 19.34
C PRO A 372 4.42 -14.07 18.76
N ARG A 373 5.41 -14.30 19.62
CA ARG A 373 6.66 -14.98 19.22
C ARG A 373 6.45 -16.43 18.79
N SER A 374 5.32 -17.02 19.17
CA SER A 374 4.90 -18.37 18.72
C SER A 374 4.47 -18.40 17.25
N VAL A 375 4.15 -17.27 16.64
CA VAL A 375 3.93 -17.19 15.20
C VAL A 375 5.26 -17.41 14.49
N PRO A 376 5.36 -18.36 13.53
CA PRO A 376 6.57 -18.59 12.76
C PRO A 376 7.11 -17.32 12.10
N TYR A 377 8.41 -17.19 11.99
CA TYR A 377 9.07 -15.99 11.44
C TYR A 377 8.53 -15.58 10.07
N VAL A 378 8.33 -16.56 9.17
CA VAL A 378 7.78 -16.32 7.82
C VAL A 378 6.41 -15.64 7.85
N LEU A 379 5.61 -15.95 8.87
CA LEU A 379 4.23 -15.44 9.03
C LEU A 379 4.12 -14.27 10.02
N ARG A 380 5.22 -13.87 10.67
CA ARG A 380 5.23 -12.80 11.69
C ARG A 380 5.34 -11.44 11.03
N THR A 381 4.34 -11.13 10.24
CA THR A 381 4.12 -9.86 9.56
C THR A 381 2.61 -9.65 9.39
N GLU A 382 2.20 -8.48 8.98
CA GLU A 382 0.81 -8.18 8.65
C GLU A 382 0.29 -9.13 7.56
N ALA A 383 -1.01 -9.42 7.61
CA ALA A 383 -1.62 -10.38 6.67
C ALA A 383 -1.47 -9.92 5.21
N HIS A 384 -1.55 -8.62 4.98
CA HIS A 384 -1.41 -7.97 3.67
C HIS A 384 -1.21 -6.47 3.83
N ILE A 385 -0.67 -5.82 2.80
CA ILE A 385 -0.53 -4.35 2.79
C ILE A 385 -1.87 -3.64 3.00
N LEU A 386 -2.97 -4.11 2.39
CA LEU A 386 -4.29 -3.51 2.58
C LEU A 386 -4.77 -3.55 4.05
N THR A 387 -4.36 -4.56 4.84
CA THR A 387 -4.78 -4.68 6.23
C THR A 387 -4.03 -3.73 7.15
N THR A 388 -2.74 -3.52 6.91
CA THR A 388 -1.96 -2.54 7.66
C THR A 388 -2.32 -1.10 7.26
N GLU A 389 -2.51 -0.84 5.96
CA GLU A 389 -3.04 0.44 5.48
C GLU A 389 -4.41 0.74 6.11
N GLY A 390 -5.30 -0.24 6.16
CA GLY A 390 -6.63 -0.05 6.74
C GLY A 390 -6.60 0.26 8.25
N VAL A 391 -5.69 -0.35 9.02
CA VAL A 391 -5.47 0.01 10.43
C VAL A 391 -4.95 1.44 10.56
N ALA A 392 -3.98 1.82 9.74
CA ALA A 392 -3.40 3.17 9.71
C ALA A 392 -4.46 4.22 9.33
N MET A 393 -5.21 4.00 8.24
CA MET A 393 -6.29 4.89 7.77
C MET A 393 -7.44 5.00 8.79
N MET A 394 -7.71 3.94 9.56
CA MET A 394 -8.71 3.98 10.62
C MET A 394 -8.31 4.94 11.75
N PHE A 395 -7.03 5.07 12.05
CA PHE A 395 -6.55 6.00 13.07
C PHE A 395 -6.37 7.42 12.53
N GLU A 396 -5.86 7.60 11.32
CA GLU A 396 -5.58 8.93 10.77
C GLU A 396 -6.81 9.84 10.70
N LYS A 397 -8.01 9.27 10.48
CA LYS A 397 -9.26 10.05 10.39
C LYS A 397 -9.57 10.86 11.64
N PHE A 398 -9.06 10.44 12.81
CA PHE A 398 -9.30 11.14 14.06
C PHE A 398 -8.67 12.54 14.11
N SER A 399 -7.69 12.83 13.27
CA SER A 399 -7.16 14.19 13.11
C SER A 399 -8.22 15.23 12.70
N LYS A 400 -9.32 14.79 12.10
CA LYS A 400 -10.43 15.64 11.63
C LYS A 400 -11.68 15.54 12.50
N ASP A 401 -11.61 14.82 13.62
CA ASP A 401 -12.74 14.57 14.54
C ASP A 401 -12.68 15.52 15.73
N ALA A 402 -13.64 16.45 15.80
CA ALA A 402 -13.73 17.46 16.86
C ALA A 402 -13.95 16.83 18.26
N ASP A 403 -14.72 15.74 18.34
CA ASP A 403 -14.97 15.04 19.60
C ASP A 403 -13.72 14.30 20.08
N TRP A 404 -12.92 13.74 19.16
CA TRP A 404 -11.63 13.14 19.49
C TRP A 404 -10.64 14.21 20.01
N LEU A 405 -10.52 15.36 19.33
CA LEU A 405 -9.64 16.46 19.76
C LEU A 405 -10.01 16.95 21.16
N ARG A 406 -11.30 17.16 21.40
CA ARG A 406 -11.81 17.56 22.72
C ARG A 406 -11.47 16.51 23.79
N ALA A 407 -11.66 15.23 23.49
CA ALA A 407 -11.34 14.13 24.42
C ALA A 407 -9.83 14.03 24.69
N MET A 408 -8.99 14.45 23.73
CA MET A 408 -7.54 14.55 23.86
C MET A 408 -7.07 15.87 24.53
N GLY A 409 -8.01 16.70 24.99
CA GLY A 409 -7.71 17.95 25.69
C GLY A 409 -7.30 19.11 24.79
N VAL A 410 -7.52 19.02 23.48
CA VAL A 410 -7.29 20.12 22.54
C VAL A 410 -8.50 21.07 22.58
N THR A 411 -8.24 22.35 22.85
CA THR A 411 -9.26 23.39 22.83
C THR A 411 -9.52 23.86 21.40
N LEU A 412 -10.77 23.81 20.97
CA LEU A 412 -11.23 24.34 19.67
C LEU A 412 -11.95 25.67 19.91
N ASP A 413 -11.65 26.69 19.13
CA ASP A 413 -12.32 27.99 19.19
C ASP A 413 -13.83 27.87 18.86
N ASP A 414 -14.16 27.03 17.87
CA ASP A 414 -15.52 26.66 17.51
C ASP A 414 -15.57 25.16 17.16
N HIS A 415 -16.06 24.37 18.14
CA HIS A 415 -16.19 22.93 17.99
C HIS A 415 -17.14 22.53 16.84
N ALA A 416 -18.28 23.23 16.69
CA ALA A 416 -19.27 22.89 15.68
C ALA A 416 -18.76 23.22 14.27
N ALA A 417 -18.07 24.33 14.10
CA ALA A 417 -17.46 24.70 12.83
C ALA A 417 -16.35 23.71 12.44
N PHE A 418 -15.50 23.31 13.39
CA PHE A 418 -14.46 22.31 13.13
C PHE A 418 -15.04 20.93 12.76
N ASP A 419 -16.07 20.46 13.49
CA ASP A 419 -16.75 19.18 13.21
C ASP A 419 -17.37 19.17 11.80
N ALA A 420 -18.09 20.23 11.45
CA ALA A 420 -18.67 20.39 10.12
C ALA A 420 -17.59 20.42 9.00
N ALA A 421 -16.50 21.12 9.24
CA ALA A 421 -15.37 21.23 8.30
C ALA A 421 -14.66 19.89 8.12
N GLY A 422 -14.25 19.24 9.21
CA GLY A 422 -13.55 17.97 9.23
C GLY A 422 -14.36 16.86 8.58
N SER A 423 -15.64 16.72 8.98
CA SER A 423 -16.57 15.74 8.41
C SER A 423 -16.78 15.95 6.91
N THR A 424 -16.95 17.20 6.48
CA THR A 424 -17.09 17.53 5.04
C THR A 424 -15.85 17.15 4.25
N MET A 425 -14.65 17.55 4.73
CA MET A 425 -13.39 17.24 4.06
C MET A 425 -13.15 15.74 3.97
N LEU A 426 -13.37 15.00 5.06
CA LEU A 426 -13.21 13.55 5.08
C LEU A 426 -14.18 12.87 4.09
N ARG A 427 -15.47 13.25 4.12
CA ARG A 427 -16.50 12.73 3.22
C ARG A 427 -16.14 12.96 1.75
N LEU A 428 -15.76 14.17 1.39
CA LEU A 428 -15.39 14.53 0.02
C LEU A 428 -14.14 13.79 -0.43
N HIS A 429 -13.10 13.77 0.41
CA HIS A 429 -11.86 13.04 0.13
C HIS A 429 -12.14 11.58 -0.17
N LEU A 430 -12.86 10.87 0.68
CA LEU A 430 -13.15 9.44 0.53
C LEU A 430 -13.97 9.15 -0.74
N LEU A 431 -14.98 9.97 -1.03
CA LEU A 431 -15.80 9.81 -2.24
C LEU A 431 -14.97 10.05 -3.52
N ILE A 432 -14.19 11.13 -3.59
CA ILE A 432 -13.32 11.43 -4.73
C ILE A 432 -12.28 10.34 -4.92
N PHE A 433 -11.60 9.95 -3.85
CA PHE A 433 -10.58 8.91 -3.89
C PHE A 433 -11.14 7.57 -4.36
N SER A 434 -12.36 7.21 -3.92
CA SER A 434 -13.02 5.99 -4.39
C SER A 434 -13.23 5.98 -5.92
N ARG A 435 -13.52 7.14 -6.52
CA ARG A 435 -13.68 7.26 -7.99
C ARG A 435 -12.35 7.18 -8.71
N TRP A 436 -11.34 7.85 -8.17
CA TRP A 436 -9.99 7.77 -8.71
C TRP A 436 -9.46 6.33 -8.73
N CYS A 437 -9.68 5.57 -7.66
CA CYS A 437 -9.27 4.16 -7.61
C CYS A 437 -10.02 3.27 -8.63
N GLN A 438 -11.28 3.59 -8.97
CA GLN A 438 -12.00 2.93 -10.08
C GLN A 438 -11.28 3.15 -11.41
N VAL A 439 -10.87 4.38 -11.70
CA VAL A 439 -10.14 4.72 -12.93
C VAL A 439 -8.83 3.94 -12.98
N MET A 440 -8.03 4.00 -11.92
CA MET A 440 -6.71 3.36 -11.91
C MET A 440 -6.78 1.84 -12.06
N LEU A 441 -7.59 1.15 -11.26
CA LEU A 441 -7.73 -0.31 -11.34
C LEU A 441 -8.12 -0.78 -12.76
N ARG A 442 -9.17 -0.15 -13.33
CA ARG A 442 -9.71 -0.59 -14.61
C ARG A 442 -8.81 -0.22 -15.78
N PHE A 443 -8.17 0.93 -15.69
CA PHE A 443 -7.21 1.36 -16.70
C PHE A 443 -5.99 0.44 -16.70
N GLU A 444 -5.37 0.17 -15.55
CA GLU A 444 -4.20 -0.71 -15.49
C GLU A 444 -4.53 -2.13 -15.95
N LYS A 445 -5.68 -2.69 -15.51
CA LYS A 445 -6.12 -3.99 -16.03
C LYS A 445 -6.17 -4.00 -17.56
N ALA A 446 -6.85 -3.04 -18.15
CA ALA A 446 -7.00 -2.97 -19.60
C ALA A 446 -5.70 -2.67 -20.34
N LEU A 447 -4.80 -1.86 -19.76
CA LEU A 447 -3.46 -1.59 -20.27
C LEU A 447 -2.61 -2.87 -20.39
N TYR A 448 -2.68 -3.74 -19.39
CA TYR A 448 -1.95 -5.02 -19.40
C TYR A 448 -2.66 -6.08 -20.26
N ASP A 449 -3.98 -6.04 -20.39
CA ASP A 449 -4.72 -6.96 -21.25
C ASP A 449 -4.42 -6.69 -22.73
N ASP A 450 -4.44 -5.41 -23.16
CA ASP A 450 -4.11 -4.98 -24.53
C ASP A 450 -3.42 -3.59 -24.53
N PRO A 451 -2.08 -3.53 -24.54
CA PRO A 451 -1.35 -2.27 -24.57
C PRO A 451 -1.43 -1.51 -25.91
N GLU A 452 -1.96 -2.14 -26.98
CA GLU A 452 -2.08 -1.52 -28.30
C GLU A 452 -3.47 -0.91 -28.58
N GLN A 453 -4.44 -1.12 -27.71
CA GLN A 453 -5.75 -0.51 -27.83
C GLN A 453 -5.69 1.03 -27.75
N ASN A 454 -6.80 1.70 -28.04
CA ASN A 454 -6.87 3.16 -27.91
C ASN A 454 -6.93 3.59 -26.43
N LEU A 455 -5.76 3.58 -25.79
CA LEU A 455 -5.60 3.89 -24.37
C LEU A 455 -6.02 5.31 -24.02
N ASN A 456 -5.88 6.26 -24.95
CA ASN A 456 -6.30 7.66 -24.71
C ASN A 456 -7.83 7.78 -24.62
N ALA A 457 -8.54 7.09 -25.51
CA ALA A 457 -10.00 7.04 -25.44
C ALA A 457 -10.46 6.33 -24.16
N LEU A 458 -9.90 5.15 -23.87
CA LEU A 458 -10.21 4.37 -22.68
C LEU A 458 -10.00 5.18 -21.39
N TRP A 459 -8.88 5.90 -21.28
CA TRP A 459 -8.61 6.74 -20.12
C TRP A 459 -9.73 7.74 -19.85
N TRP A 460 -10.12 8.49 -20.90
CA TRP A 460 -11.17 9.49 -20.77
C TRP A 460 -12.55 8.89 -20.57
N ASP A 461 -12.86 7.75 -21.18
CA ASP A 461 -14.11 7.02 -20.93
C ASP A 461 -14.25 6.62 -19.46
N LEU A 462 -13.15 6.19 -18.81
CA LEU A 462 -13.12 5.86 -17.40
C LEU A 462 -13.22 7.11 -16.51
N VAL A 463 -12.50 8.19 -16.84
CA VAL A 463 -12.56 9.47 -16.10
C VAL A 463 -13.97 10.06 -16.18
N GLU A 464 -14.60 10.10 -17.34
CA GLU A 464 -15.97 10.57 -17.49
C GLU A 464 -16.96 9.71 -16.71
N LYS A 465 -16.84 8.39 -16.83
CA LYS A 465 -17.74 7.44 -16.15
C LYS A 465 -17.67 7.51 -14.63
N TYR A 466 -16.46 7.54 -14.06
CA TYR A 466 -16.28 7.41 -12.61
C TYR A 466 -16.09 8.74 -11.90
N GLN A 467 -15.40 9.70 -12.50
CA GLN A 467 -15.12 11.00 -11.87
C GLN A 467 -16.07 12.11 -12.34
N GLY A 468 -16.88 11.88 -13.39
CA GLY A 468 -17.78 12.88 -13.93
C GLY A 468 -17.06 14.14 -14.46
N LEU A 469 -15.83 13.98 -14.93
CA LEU A 469 -15.06 15.05 -15.56
C LEU A 469 -15.10 14.89 -17.08
N SER A 470 -15.62 15.90 -17.77
CA SER A 470 -15.64 15.90 -19.24
C SER A 470 -14.23 15.98 -19.82
N ARG A 471 -13.94 15.12 -20.81
CA ARG A 471 -12.67 15.22 -21.55
C ARG A 471 -12.51 16.58 -22.22
N PRO A 472 -11.29 17.12 -22.30
CA PRO A 472 -11.05 18.33 -23.07
C PRO A 472 -11.35 18.11 -24.56
N GLU A 473 -12.05 19.05 -25.18
CA GLU A 473 -12.43 18.96 -26.58
C GLU A 473 -11.19 18.84 -27.49
N GLY A 474 -11.23 17.89 -28.43
CA GLY A 474 -10.16 17.66 -29.40
C GLY A 474 -8.86 17.06 -28.83
N ARG A 475 -8.81 16.74 -27.52
CA ARG A 475 -7.60 16.24 -26.88
C ARG A 475 -7.27 14.80 -27.27
N LYS A 476 -6.04 14.60 -27.78
CA LYS A 476 -5.50 13.30 -28.19
C LYS A 476 -4.21 12.92 -27.45
N ALA A 477 -3.83 13.68 -26.42
CA ALA A 477 -2.61 13.46 -25.66
C ALA A 477 -2.73 12.22 -24.74
N PRO A 478 -1.63 11.48 -24.49
CA PRO A 478 -1.62 10.31 -23.62
C PRO A 478 -1.61 10.71 -22.14
N ASP A 479 -2.73 11.28 -21.67
CA ASP A 479 -2.83 11.81 -20.30
C ASP A 479 -2.63 10.74 -19.24
N TYR A 480 -3.00 9.48 -19.50
CA TYR A 480 -2.73 8.35 -18.63
C TYR A 480 -1.24 8.15 -18.37
N ALA A 481 -0.40 8.35 -19.38
CA ALA A 481 1.04 8.16 -19.28
C ALA A 481 1.73 9.23 -18.41
N SER A 482 1.02 10.29 -18.02
CA SER A 482 1.51 11.29 -17.05
C SER A 482 1.36 10.87 -15.58
N LYS A 483 0.84 9.66 -15.28
CA LYS A 483 0.72 9.14 -13.91
C LYS A 483 1.87 8.18 -13.59
N ILE A 484 2.86 8.65 -12.86
CA ILE A 484 4.08 7.89 -12.52
C ILE A 484 3.81 6.54 -11.83
N HIS A 485 2.72 6.41 -11.08
CA HIS A 485 2.37 5.18 -10.36
C HIS A 485 2.21 3.96 -11.26
N ILE A 486 1.78 4.14 -12.52
CA ILE A 486 1.70 3.05 -13.51
C ILE A 486 3.07 2.44 -13.79
N VAL A 487 4.15 3.20 -13.58
CA VAL A 487 5.54 2.76 -13.76
C VAL A 487 6.13 2.25 -12.45
N SER A 488 6.12 3.08 -11.41
CA SER A 488 6.84 2.85 -10.15
C SER A 488 6.11 1.91 -9.18
N ALA A 489 4.77 1.84 -9.24
CA ALA A 489 3.95 0.98 -8.39
C ALA A 489 2.82 0.34 -9.20
N PRO A 490 3.15 -0.50 -10.20
CA PRO A 490 2.16 -1.06 -11.12
C PRO A 490 1.21 -2.04 -10.42
N CYS A 491 -0.06 -2.00 -10.81
CA CYS A 491 -1.11 -2.89 -10.32
C CYS A 491 -1.29 -2.87 -8.79
N TYR A 492 -1.03 -1.70 -8.17
CA TYR A 492 -1.04 -1.57 -6.72
C TYR A 492 -2.19 -0.71 -6.18
N TYR A 493 -2.68 0.24 -6.98
CA TYR A 493 -3.53 1.34 -6.52
C TYR A 493 -4.85 0.91 -5.86
N HIS A 494 -5.40 -0.22 -6.28
CA HIS A 494 -6.62 -0.80 -5.69
C HIS A 494 -6.45 -1.18 -4.21
N ASN A 495 -5.22 -1.50 -3.75
CA ASN A 495 -4.96 -1.87 -2.36
C ASN A 495 -5.21 -0.71 -1.39
N TYR A 496 -4.98 0.55 -1.80
CA TYR A 496 -5.35 1.71 -1.00
C TYR A 496 -6.86 1.78 -0.74
N MET A 497 -7.66 1.56 -1.79
CA MET A 497 -9.12 1.56 -1.62
C MET A 497 -9.61 0.36 -0.81
N MET A 498 -9.05 -0.83 -1.04
CA MET A 498 -9.36 -2.01 -0.25
C MET A 498 -8.96 -1.82 1.22
N GLY A 499 -7.86 -1.14 1.50
CA GLY A 499 -7.45 -0.71 2.85
C GLY A 499 -8.50 0.20 3.49
N GLN A 500 -9.00 1.18 2.74
CA GLN A 500 -10.07 2.08 3.22
C GLN A 500 -11.39 1.32 3.49
N LEU A 501 -11.75 0.34 2.65
CA LEU A 501 -12.91 -0.52 2.91
C LEU A 501 -12.72 -1.34 4.19
N PHE A 502 -11.53 -1.90 4.39
CA PHE A 502 -11.18 -2.63 5.61
C PHE A 502 -11.20 -1.71 6.83
N ALA A 503 -10.69 -0.48 6.74
CA ALA A 503 -10.72 0.52 7.80
C ALA A 503 -12.17 0.81 8.26
N SER A 504 -13.08 1.09 7.32
CA SER A 504 -14.50 1.32 7.63
C SER A 504 -15.15 0.08 8.25
N GLN A 505 -14.93 -1.10 7.66
CA GLN A 505 -15.52 -2.34 8.14
C GLN A 505 -15.03 -2.70 9.55
N LEU A 506 -13.74 -2.52 9.84
CA LEU A 506 -13.12 -2.72 11.15
C LEU A 506 -13.65 -1.72 12.18
N HIS A 507 -13.75 -0.44 11.80
CA HIS A 507 -14.31 0.61 12.65
C HIS A 507 -15.76 0.34 13.05
N HIS A 508 -16.60 -0.07 12.09
CA HIS A 508 -17.98 -0.47 12.36
C HIS A 508 -18.06 -1.70 13.29
N ALA A 509 -17.14 -2.66 13.13
CA ALA A 509 -17.06 -3.83 14.01
C ALA A 509 -16.66 -3.43 15.44
N ILE A 510 -15.71 -2.51 15.61
CA ILE A 510 -15.30 -1.96 16.91
C ILE A 510 -16.46 -1.19 17.55
N ALA A 511 -17.11 -0.30 16.82
CA ALA A 511 -18.26 0.47 17.32
C ALA A 511 -19.37 -0.44 17.85
N ARG A 512 -19.70 -1.50 17.10
CA ARG A 512 -20.74 -2.47 17.46
C ARG A 512 -20.34 -3.39 18.60
N ASN A 513 -19.15 -3.99 18.54
CA ASN A 513 -18.79 -5.12 19.40
C ASN A 513 -18.01 -4.70 20.66
N VAL A 514 -17.36 -3.52 20.65
CA VAL A 514 -16.48 -3.06 21.71
C VAL A 514 -17.03 -1.81 22.42
N LEU A 515 -17.64 -0.90 21.65
CA LEU A 515 -18.11 0.39 22.17
C LEU A 515 -19.64 0.42 22.43
N GLY A 516 -20.25 -0.75 22.60
CA GLY A 516 -21.65 -0.86 23.02
C GLY A 516 -22.68 -0.48 21.94
N GLY A 517 -22.29 -0.53 20.64
CA GLY A 517 -23.20 -0.22 19.52
C GLY A 517 -23.34 1.28 19.24
N VAL A 518 -22.36 2.09 19.63
CA VAL A 518 -22.33 3.52 19.29
C VAL A 518 -22.35 3.70 17.76
N VAL A 519 -22.99 4.78 17.30
CA VAL A 519 -22.99 5.11 15.87
C VAL A 519 -21.55 5.27 15.38
N PRO A 520 -21.12 4.58 14.31
CA PRO A 520 -19.70 4.59 13.88
C PRO A 520 -19.13 5.99 13.66
N LEU A 521 -19.90 6.91 13.07
CA LEU A 521 -19.49 8.31 12.86
C LEU A 521 -19.26 9.10 14.17
N LYS A 522 -19.70 8.59 15.32
CA LYS A 522 -19.50 9.19 16.65
C LYS A 522 -18.56 8.37 17.54
N ALA A 523 -18.02 7.27 17.01
CA ALA A 523 -17.14 6.39 17.75
C ALA A 523 -15.73 6.95 17.77
N ASN A 524 -15.23 7.39 18.91
CA ASN A 524 -13.82 7.61 19.16
C ASN A 524 -13.28 6.55 20.13
N TYR A 525 -11.97 6.38 20.20
CA TYR A 525 -11.33 5.31 20.95
C TYR A 525 -10.61 5.80 22.21
N VAL A 526 -10.66 7.09 22.51
CA VAL A 526 -9.88 7.72 23.59
C VAL A 526 -10.11 7.02 24.91
N GLY A 527 -9.04 6.53 25.54
CA GLY A 527 -9.07 5.84 26.83
C GLY A 527 -9.64 4.41 26.82
N SER A 528 -10.11 3.90 25.68
CA SER A 528 -10.72 2.57 25.59
C SER A 528 -9.69 1.46 25.39
N LYS A 529 -9.15 0.91 26.48
CA LYS A 529 -8.24 -0.25 26.43
C LYS A 529 -8.88 -1.49 25.79
N ALA A 530 -10.20 -1.58 25.79
CA ALA A 530 -10.94 -2.65 25.13
C ALA A 530 -10.76 -2.63 23.60
N VAL A 531 -10.60 -1.44 22.99
CA VAL A 531 -10.28 -1.32 21.56
C VAL A 531 -8.92 -1.90 21.25
N GLY A 532 -7.88 -1.55 22.01
CA GLY A 532 -6.55 -2.12 21.84
C GLY A 532 -6.51 -3.64 22.05
N ALA A 533 -7.22 -4.15 23.05
CA ALA A 533 -7.36 -5.60 23.28
C ALA A 533 -8.05 -6.30 22.11
N PHE A 534 -9.11 -5.71 21.56
CA PHE A 534 -9.79 -6.23 20.36
C PHE A 534 -8.86 -6.24 19.15
N LEU A 535 -8.13 -5.15 18.89
CA LEU A 535 -7.19 -5.08 17.77
C LEU A 535 -6.08 -6.11 17.90
N LYS A 536 -5.50 -6.27 19.11
CA LYS A 536 -4.50 -7.33 19.35
C LYS A 536 -5.06 -8.71 19.02
N ALA A 537 -6.15 -9.10 19.64
CA ALA A 537 -6.69 -10.45 19.52
C ALA A 537 -7.25 -10.76 18.12
N LYS A 538 -7.85 -9.76 17.44
CA LYS A 538 -8.58 -9.97 16.19
C LYS A 538 -7.80 -9.60 14.93
N VAL A 539 -6.79 -8.74 15.05
CA VAL A 539 -6.05 -8.24 13.88
C VAL A 539 -4.55 -8.56 13.98
N PHE A 540 -3.89 -8.26 15.13
CA PHE A 540 -2.43 -8.31 15.21
C PHE A 540 -1.91 -9.72 15.50
N GLU A 541 -2.46 -10.42 16.48
CA GLU A 541 -2.02 -11.76 16.91
C GLU A 541 -2.17 -12.82 15.83
N PRO A 542 -3.23 -12.82 14.97
CA PRO A 542 -3.29 -13.73 13.85
C PRO A 542 -2.16 -13.56 12.85
N ALA A 543 -1.61 -12.34 12.71
CA ALA A 543 -0.53 -12.05 11.77
C ALA A 543 -0.85 -12.57 10.34
N ARG A 544 0.13 -13.07 9.59
CA ARG A 544 -0.07 -13.68 8.26
C ARG A 544 -0.45 -15.18 8.31
N THR A 545 -0.83 -15.71 9.48
CA THR A 545 -1.38 -17.08 9.56
C THR A 545 -2.73 -17.19 8.85
N LEU A 546 -3.45 -16.07 8.74
CA LEU A 546 -4.65 -15.93 7.91
C LEU A 546 -4.33 -15.21 6.61
N THR A 547 -5.07 -15.51 5.54
CA THR A 547 -5.11 -14.65 4.36
C THR A 547 -5.76 -13.31 4.74
N TRP A 548 -5.53 -12.26 3.95
CA TRP A 548 -6.10 -10.94 4.24
C TRP A 548 -7.63 -10.95 4.38
N ASN A 549 -8.34 -11.73 3.56
CA ASN A 549 -9.80 -11.83 3.63
C ASN A 549 -10.27 -12.75 4.77
N GLY A 550 -9.48 -13.78 5.10
CA GLY A 550 -9.66 -14.59 6.30
C GLY A 550 -9.52 -13.76 7.58
N LEU A 551 -8.53 -12.85 7.63
CA LEU A 551 -8.37 -11.88 8.72
C LEU A 551 -9.55 -10.91 8.79
N THR A 552 -10.00 -10.38 7.65
CA THR A 552 -11.16 -9.50 7.59
C THR A 552 -12.40 -10.17 8.19
N ARG A 553 -12.68 -11.41 7.79
CA ARG A 553 -13.79 -12.20 8.33
C ARG A 553 -13.62 -12.47 9.82
N HIS A 554 -12.42 -12.81 10.28
CA HIS A 554 -12.10 -13.05 11.69
C HIS A 554 -12.34 -11.81 12.56
N ALA A 555 -11.95 -10.63 12.07
CA ALA A 555 -12.07 -9.37 12.82
C ALA A 555 -13.47 -8.76 12.78
N THR A 556 -14.19 -8.92 11.66
CA THR A 556 -15.42 -8.15 11.40
C THR A 556 -16.67 -9.00 11.25
N GLY A 557 -16.52 -10.31 11.03
CA GLY A 557 -17.61 -11.28 10.86
C GLY A 557 -18.02 -11.53 9.40
N SER A 558 -17.42 -10.84 8.43
CA SER A 558 -17.68 -11.04 7.00
C SER A 558 -16.44 -10.78 6.16
N ASP A 559 -16.43 -11.28 4.93
CA ASP A 559 -15.41 -10.94 3.93
C ASP A 559 -15.43 -9.45 3.64
N LEU A 560 -14.32 -8.94 3.09
CA LEU A 560 -14.23 -7.53 2.70
C LEU A 560 -15.33 -7.17 1.71
N ASN A 561 -16.04 -6.08 2.01
CA ASN A 561 -17.13 -5.55 1.20
C ASN A 561 -17.23 -4.03 1.35
N SER A 562 -18.05 -3.41 0.51
CA SER A 562 -18.19 -1.94 0.47
C SER A 562 -19.27 -1.38 1.38
N LYS A 563 -20.01 -2.22 2.12
CA LYS A 563 -21.25 -1.80 2.83
C LYS A 563 -20.99 -0.84 3.98
N ALA A 564 -19.98 -1.12 4.82
CA ALA A 564 -19.61 -0.24 5.93
C ALA A 564 -19.16 1.12 5.42
N PHE A 565 -18.28 1.14 4.41
CA PHE A 565 -17.83 2.37 3.76
C PHE A 565 -19.00 3.16 3.15
N ALA A 566 -19.91 2.50 2.46
CA ALA A 566 -21.09 3.17 1.88
C ALA A 566 -22.04 3.74 2.95
N ALA A 567 -22.18 3.06 4.10
CA ALA A 567 -23.01 3.53 5.21
C ALA A 567 -22.49 4.85 5.80
N ASP A 568 -21.18 5.11 5.76
CA ASP A 568 -20.58 6.37 6.23
C ASP A 568 -21.07 7.62 5.43
N PHE A 569 -21.76 7.42 4.29
CA PHE A 569 -22.28 8.48 3.41
C PHE A 569 -23.82 8.56 3.36
N GLN A 570 -24.54 7.74 4.13
CA GLN A 570 -26.01 7.66 4.09
C GLN A 570 -26.68 8.52 5.16
N GLY A 571 -25.91 9.27 5.97
CA GLY A 571 -26.39 10.17 7.02
C GLY A 571 -26.70 11.59 6.52
#